data_b82577ca9136ff981df9c45f4df42d93
#
_entry.id   b82577ca9136ff981df9c45f4df42d93
#
_cell.length_a   1.000
_cell.length_b   1.000
_cell.length_c   1.000
_cell.angle_alpha   90.00
_cell.angle_beta   90.00
_cell.angle_gamma   90.00
#
_symmetry.space_group_name_H-M   'P 1'
#
loop_
_entity.id
_entity.type
_entity.pdbx_description
1 polymer ?
#
loop_
_entity_poly.entity_id
_entity_poly.type
_entity_poly.pdbx_seq_one_letter_code
_entity_poly.pdbx_strand_id
1 'polypeptide(L)'
;MTMKTKLEHNFKTKAHDLPALFKGVTKFATFISRLEKQSNLDPDNYDPFQYRGDGFELFVELFLMLHPNDSRVGVYDYHPVQENDNGVDGIGKNINMEKCVVQIKYRADALSELTANQDHLSNMITDGMMAHQVIADDKNHKNYRHFVFTSATGLHFYTDQEMFKSRVRCVGYQDFRSLLDFNYVFWNRAYEIVSNL
;
A
#
# COMPACT_ATOMS: atom_id res chain seq x y z
N MET A 1 2.19 1.27 -23.07
CA MET A 1 2.31 0.82 -21.66
C MET A 1 1.24 -0.23 -21.44
N THR A 2 1.63 -1.49 -21.24
CA THR A 2 0.66 -2.59 -21.05
C THR A 2 0.08 -2.42 -19.64
N MET A 3 -1.22 -2.20 -19.53
CA MET A 3 -1.86 -2.13 -18.20
C MET A 3 -1.83 -3.54 -17.59
N LYS A 4 -1.39 -3.64 -16.33
CA LYS A 4 -1.46 -4.86 -15.54
C LYS A 4 -2.94 -5.26 -15.42
N THR A 5 -3.25 -6.49 -15.81
CA THR A 5 -4.64 -6.99 -15.85
C THR A 5 -4.92 -8.06 -14.81
N LYS A 6 -3.88 -8.52 -14.09
CA LYS A 6 -3.98 -9.60 -13.11
C LYS A 6 -3.30 -9.22 -11.82
N LEU A 7 -3.95 -9.53 -10.69
CA LEU A 7 -3.34 -9.43 -9.36
C LEU A 7 -2.24 -10.48 -9.19
N GLU A 8 -1.16 -10.08 -8.54
CA GLU A 8 -0.01 -10.95 -8.24
C GLU A 8 0.15 -11.17 -6.74
N HIS A 9 -0.60 -10.45 -5.92
CA HIS A 9 -0.55 -10.62 -4.48
C HIS A 9 -0.89 -12.05 -4.08
N ASN A 10 0.02 -12.65 -3.30
CA ASN A 10 -0.20 -13.97 -2.72
C ASN A 10 -0.85 -13.81 -1.35
N PHE A 11 -2.15 -14.03 -1.29
CA PHE A 11 -2.90 -13.94 -0.05
C PHE A 11 -2.45 -15.06 0.91
N LYS A 12 -1.75 -14.70 1.98
CA LYS A 12 -1.21 -15.64 2.98
C LYS A 12 -2.30 -16.19 3.90
N THR A 13 -3.34 -15.41 4.12
CA THR A 13 -4.52 -15.81 4.89
C THR A 13 -5.61 -16.31 3.94
N LYS A 14 -6.24 -17.43 4.24
CA LYS A 14 -7.40 -17.90 3.49
C LYS A 14 -8.58 -16.96 3.75
N ALA A 15 -8.68 -15.92 2.96
CA ALA A 15 -9.81 -15.00 3.03
C ALA A 15 -11.01 -15.64 2.35
N HIS A 16 -11.96 -16.09 3.13
CA HIS A 16 -13.12 -16.81 2.65
C HIS A 16 -14.06 -15.99 1.76
N ASP A 17 -13.99 -14.65 1.83
CA ASP A 17 -14.89 -13.80 1.03
C ASP A 17 -14.20 -12.46 0.66
N LEU A 18 -13.15 -12.53 -0.16
CA LEU A 18 -12.51 -11.33 -0.71
C LEU A 18 -13.49 -10.39 -1.42
N PRO A 19 -14.43 -10.89 -2.26
CA PRO A 19 -15.42 -10.03 -2.88
C PRO A 19 -16.25 -9.21 -1.89
N ALA A 20 -16.55 -9.73 -0.70
CA ALA A 20 -17.33 -9.00 0.30
C ALA A 20 -16.63 -7.75 0.83
N LEU A 21 -15.28 -7.69 0.78
CA LEU A 21 -14.54 -6.48 1.13
C LEU A 21 -14.90 -5.30 0.21
N PHE A 22 -15.20 -5.57 -1.06
CA PHE A 22 -15.37 -4.55 -2.10
C PHE A 22 -16.83 -4.34 -2.53
N LYS A 23 -17.72 -5.33 -2.33
CA LYS A 23 -19.11 -5.30 -2.82
C LYS A 23 -19.87 -4.07 -2.32
N GLY A 24 -20.25 -3.18 -3.24
CA GLY A 24 -21.03 -1.98 -2.91
C GLY A 24 -20.31 -0.99 -2.01
N VAL A 25 -18.98 -1.02 -1.95
CA VAL A 25 -18.17 0.02 -1.29
C VAL A 25 -18.24 1.30 -2.10
N THR A 26 -18.35 2.43 -1.40
CA THR A 26 -18.35 3.77 -2.02
C THR A 26 -17.38 4.72 -1.34
N LYS A 27 -16.81 4.32 -0.18
CA LYS A 27 -15.90 5.14 0.62
C LYS A 27 -14.75 4.28 1.16
N PHE A 28 -13.57 4.85 1.22
CA PHE A 28 -12.41 4.17 1.78
C PHE A 28 -12.63 3.72 3.25
N ALA A 29 -13.25 4.57 4.07
CA ALA A 29 -13.60 4.21 5.44
C ALA A 29 -14.50 2.96 5.53
N THR A 30 -15.40 2.76 4.57
CA THR A 30 -16.26 1.54 4.52
C THR A 30 -15.43 0.30 4.22
N PHE A 31 -14.46 0.38 3.31
CA PHE A 31 -13.51 -0.71 3.05
C PHE A 31 -12.73 -1.08 4.31
N ILE A 32 -12.13 -0.10 4.99
CA ILE A 32 -11.36 -0.33 6.24
C ILE A 32 -12.24 -1.01 7.31
N SER A 33 -13.45 -0.49 7.53
CA SER A 33 -14.39 -1.08 8.50
C SER A 33 -14.76 -2.54 8.18
N ARG A 34 -14.91 -2.89 6.90
CA ARG A 34 -15.16 -4.26 6.47
C ARG A 34 -13.96 -5.15 6.67
N LEU A 35 -12.77 -4.65 6.36
CA LEU A 35 -11.52 -5.39 6.56
C LEU A 35 -11.34 -5.74 8.05
N GLU A 36 -11.60 -4.80 8.96
CA GLU A 36 -11.58 -5.05 10.40
C GLU A 36 -12.65 -6.05 10.82
N LYS A 37 -13.88 -5.89 10.35
CA LYS A 37 -14.98 -6.81 10.69
C LYS A 37 -14.68 -8.22 10.23
N GLN A 38 -14.24 -8.41 8.99
CA GLN A 38 -13.95 -9.72 8.45
C GLN A 38 -12.76 -10.40 9.12
N SER A 39 -11.74 -9.64 9.50
CA SER A 39 -10.58 -10.19 10.20
C SER A 39 -10.92 -10.83 11.55
N ASN A 40 -12.06 -10.47 12.14
CA ASN A 40 -12.51 -11.01 13.44
C ASN A 40 -13.60 -12.08 13.31
N LEU A 41 -13.95 -12.54 12.09
CA LEU A 41 -15.00 -13.55 11.91
C LEU A 41 -14.54 -14.96 12.29
N ASP A 42 -13.25 -15.26 12.12
CA ASP A 42 -12.72 -16.61 12.37
C ASP A 42 -11.30 -16.55 12.96
N PRO A 43 -11.16 -15.96 14.17
CA PRO A 43 -9.84 -15.75 14.80
C PRO A 43 -9.16 -17.06 15.23
N ASP A 44 -9.90 -18.17 15.28
CA ASP A 44 -9.35 -19.48 15.64
C ASP A 44 -8.59 -20.13 14.46
N ASN A 45 -8.89 -19.76 13.22
CA ASN A 45 -8.30 -20.34 12.03
C ASN A 45 -7.29 -19.42 11.33
N TYR A 46 -7.27 -18.13 11.61
CA TYR A 46 -6.29 -17.21 11.07
C TYR A 46 -6.01 -16.02 12.01
N ASP A 47 -4.79 -15.48 11.92
CA ASP A 47 -4.40 -14.28 12.66
C ASP A 47 -5.12 -13.03 12.09
N PRO A 48 -5.95 -12.35 12.90
CA PRO A 48 -6.65 -11.14 12.46
C PRO A 48 -5.70 -10.00 12.02
N PHE A 49 -4.50 -9.93 12.61
CA PHE A 49 -3.50 -8.91 12.22
C PHE A 49 -2.94 -9.20 10.85
N GLN A 50 -2.58 -10.46 10.59
CA GLN A 50 -2.10 -10.90 9.27
C GLN A 50 -3.18 -10.71 8.20
N TYR A 51 -4.44 -11.07 8.50
CA TYR A 51 -5.54 -10.87 7.58
C TYR A 51 -5.70 -9.40 7.15
N ARG A 52 -5.63 -8.48 8.11
CA ARG A 52 -5.74 -7.04 7.82
C ARG A 52 -4.57 -6.52 7.02
N GLY A 53 -3.36 -6.99 7.31
CA GLY A 53 -2.16 -6.70 6.52
C GLY A 53 -2.33 -7.14 5.07
N ASP A 54 -2.58 -8.43 4.86
CA ASP A 54 -2.81 -9.03 3.54
C ASP A 54 -3.92 -8.34 2.75
N GLY A 55 -5.06 -8.07 3.39
CA GLY A 55 -6.19 -7.41 2.75
C GLY A 55 -5.90 -5.96 2.35
N PHE A 56 -5.07 -5.28 3.12
CA PHE A 56 -4.65 -3.93 2.79
C PHE A 56 -3.58 -3.93 1.69
N GLU A 57 -2.66 -4.89 1.66
CA GLU A 57 -1.71 -5.08 0.56
C GLU A 57 -2.43 -5.36 -0.77
N LEU A 58 -3.43 -6.25 -0.76
CA LEU A 58 -4.29 -6.50 -1.92
C LEU A 58 -4.98 -5.21 -2.40
N PHE A 59 -5.54 -4.44 -1.47
CA PHE A 59 -6.18 -3.17 -1.79
C PHE A 59 -5.19 -2.21 -2.45
N VAL A 60 -3.97 -2.07 -1.93
CA VAL A 60 -2.95 -1.18 -2.52
C VAL A 60 -2.54 -1.64 -3.90
N GLU A 61 -2.39 -2.95 -4.14
CA GLU A 61 -2.13 -3.47 -5.48
C GLU A 61 -3.25 -3.11 -6.47
N LEU A 62 -4.52 -3.30 -6.08
CA LEU A 62 -5.68 -2.87 -6.87
C LEU A 62 -5.67 -1.37 -7.14
N PHE A 63 -5.37 -0.58 -6.11
CA PHE A 63 -5.29 0.87 -6.20
C PHE A 63 -4.23 1.31 -7.21
N LEU A 64 -3.03 0.76 -7.15
CA LEU A 64 -1.94 1.06 -8.06
C LEU A 64 -2.23 0.59 -9.49
N MET A 65 -2.90 -0.55 -9.62
CA MET A 65 -3.31 -1.09 -10.92
C MET A 65 -4.38 -0.24 -11.61
N LEU A 66 -5.35 0.29 -10.86
CA LEU A 66 -6.49 1.04 -11.39
C LEU A 66 -6.24 2.55 -11.50
N HIS A 67 -5.28 3.09 -10.73
CA HIS A 67 -4.89 4.50 -10.71
C HIS A 67 -3.40 4.74 -10.97
N PRO A 68 -2.76 4.03 -11.92
CA PRO A 68 -1.30 4.09 -12.10
C PRO A 68 -0.81 5.47 -12.57
N ASN A 69 -1.68 6.28 -13.16
CA ASN A 69 -1.33 7.59 -13.73
C ASN A 69 -1.67 8.77 -12.80
N ASP A 70 -2.15 8.52 -11.58
CA ASP A 70 -2.40 9.61 -10.65
C ASP A 70 -1.08 10.15 -10.07
N SER A 71 -0.77 11.41 -10.35
CA SER A 71 0.49 12.04 -9.91
C SER A 71 0.63 12.13 -8.38
N ARG A 72 -0.47 12.03 -7.63
CA ARG A 72 -0.45 11.99 -6.16
C ARG A 72 0.09 10.66 -5.65
N VAL A 73 -0.09 9.59 -6.41
CA VAL A 73 0.41 8.24 -6.10
C VAL A 73 1.86 8.09 -6.50
N GLY A 74 2.18 8.34 -7.76
CA GLY A 74 3.54 8.37 -8.28
C GLY A 74 4.22 7.00 -8.46
N VAL A 75 3.48 5.89 -8.34
CA VAL A 75 4.00 4.53 -8.56
C VAL A 75 3.33 3.89 -9.75
N TYR A 76 4.13 3.37 -10.66
CA TYR A 76 3.72 2.67 -11.87
C TYR A 76 4.32 1.28 -11.90
N ASP A 77 3.72 0.36 -12.67
CA ASP A 77 4.26 -0.98 -12.92
C ASP A 77 4.62 -1.71 -11.61
N TYR A 78 3.69 -1.67 -10.65
CA TYR A 78 3.87 -2.24 -9.32
C TYR A 78 3.79 -3.76 -9.35
N HIS A 79 4.74 -4.42 -8.67
CA HIS A 79 4.76 -5.86 -8.45
C HIS A 79 5.03 -6.15 -6.97
N PRO A 80 4.19 -6.95 -6.29
CA PRO A 80 4.45 -7.36 -4.91
C PRO A 80 5.69 -8.25 -4.82
N VAL A 81 6.44 -8.11 -3.73
CA VAL A 81 7.57 -8.99 -3.38
C VAL A 81 7.06 -10.07 -2.46
N GLN A 82 7.29 -11.34 -2.80
CA GLN A 82 6.69 -12.47 -2.10
C GLN A 82 7.57 -13.07 -0.99
N GLU A 83 8.90 -12.86 -1.04
CA GLU A 83 9.84 -13.46 -0.09
C GLU A 83 11.00 -12.51 0.24
N ASN A 84 11.52 -12.60 1.48
CA ASN A 84 12.70 -11.85 1.97
C ASN A 84 12.62 -10.35 1.65
N ASP A 85 11.53 -9.75 2.06
CA ASP A 85 11.15 -8.40 1.65
C ASP A 85 12.08 -7.28 2.16
N ASN A 86 12.91 -7.54 3.19
CA ASN A 86 13.76 -6.53 3.84
C ASN A 86 13.00 -5.24 4.17
N GLY A 87 11.72 -5.37 4.55
CA GLY A 87 10.80 -4.25 4.76
C GLY A 87 10.26 -3.63 3.46
N VAL A 88 10.33 -4.36 2.33
CA VAL A 88 9.80 -3.96 1.02
C VAL A 88 8.66 -4.90 0.63
N ASP A 89 7.43 -4.39 0.56
CA ASP A 89 6.26 -5.18 0.18
C ASP A 89 6.08 -5.23 -1.35
N GLY A 90 6.77 -4.37 -2.08
CA GLY A 90 6.74 -4.39 -3.54
C GLY A 90 7.73 -3.45 -4.21
N ILE A 91 7.87 -3.63 -5.51
CA ILE A 91 8.70 -2.81 -6.39
C ILE A 91 7.85 -2.21 -7.50
N GLY A 92 8.26 -1.06 -8.01
CA GLY A 92 7.60 -0.38 -9.11
C GLY A 92 8.53 0.61 -9.80
N LYS A 93 7.92 1.54 -10.53
CA LYS A 93 8.61 2.66 -11.18
C LYS A 93 8.01 3.98 -10.71
N ASN A 94 8.84 4.98 -10.48
CA ASN A 94 8.38 6.33 -10.16
C ASN A 94 7.94 7.09 -11.44
N ILE A 95 7.58 8.36 -11.31
CA ILE A 95 7.12 9.19 -12.43
C ILE A 95 8.18 9.36 -13.55
N ASN A 96 9.45 9.19 -13.21
CA ASN A 96 10.56 9.23 -14.19
C ASN A 96 10.90 7.84 -14.77
N MET A 97 10.07 6.83 -14.49
CA MET A 97 10.28 5.44 -14.89
C MET A 97 11.53 4.79 -14.25
N GLU A 98 11.98 5.35 -13.16
CA GLU A 98 13.07 4.80 -12.38
C GLU A 98 12.53 3.83 -11.32
N LYS A 99 13.31 2.78 -11.02
CA LYS A 99 12.93 1.78 -10.03
C LYS A 99 12.69 2.40 -8.66
N CYS A 100 11.59 2.04 -8.02
CA CYS A 100 11.23 2.44 -6.68
C CYS A 100 10.78 1.24 -5.84
N VAL A 101 10.86 1.38 -4.52
CA VAL A 101 10.38 0.41 -3.55
C VAL A 101 9.14 0.93 -2.84
N VAL A 102 8.28 0.01 -2.46
CA VAL A 102 6.99 0.28 -1.81
C VAL A 102 6.92 -0.51 -0.51
N GLN A 103 6.49 0.17 0.55
CA GLN A 103 6.09 -0.46 1.80
C GLN A 103 4.63 -0.17 2.08
N ILE A 104 3.91 -1.17 2.60
CA ILE A 104 2.48 -1.09 2.87
C ILE A 104 2.25 -1.41 4.34
N LYS A 105 1.58 -0.50 5.07
CA LYS A 105 1.34 -0.66 6.50
C LYS A 105 -0.12 -0.40 6.84
N TYR A 106 -0.81 -1.45 7.29
CA TYR A 106 -2.12 -1.30 7.89
C TYR A 106 -2.02 -0.80 9.32
N ARG A 107 -2.91 0.11 9.70
CA ARG A 107 -3.16 0.56 11.07
C ARG A 107 -4.66 0.67 11.31
N ALA A 108 -5.13 0.13 12.45
CA ALA A 108 -6.53 0.19 12.83
C ALA A 108 -6.97 1.62 13.15
N ASP A 109 -6.09 2.40 13.79
CA ASP A 109 -6.35 3.81 14.07
C ASP A 109 -5.91 4.69 12.89
N ALA A 110 -6.90 5.21 12.17
CA ALA A 110 -6.69 6.11 11.04
C ALA A 110 -6.10 7.48 11.44
N LEU A 111 -6.14 7.84 12.72
CA LEU A 111 -5.54 9.07 13.25
C LEU A 111 -4.10 8.88 13.71
N SER A 112 -3.63 7.64 13.79
CA SER A 112 -2.25 7.34 14.13
C SER A 112 -1.29 7.80 13.04
N GLU A 113 -0.02 7.94 13.40
CA GLU A 113 1.08 8.17 12.48
C GLU A 113 2.05 7.00 12.54
N LEU A 114 2.62 6.63 11.40
CA LEU A 114 3.72 5.68 11.37
C LEU A 114 5.01 6.37 11.83
N THR A 115 5.85 5.66 12.58
CA THR A 115 7.17 6.14 12.97
C THR A 115 8.27 5.34 12.29
N ALA A 116 9.38 5.99 11.93
CA ALA A 116 10.45 5.34 11.19
C ALA A 116 11.03 4.11 11.90
N ASN A 117 11.14 4.17 13.23
CA ASN A 117 11.75 3.09 14.03
C ASN A 117 10.77 1.96 14.36
N GLN A 118 9.53 2.29 14.73
CA GLN A 118 8.53 1.30 15.12
C GLN A 118 7.97 0.51 13.94
N ASP A 119 7.97 1.11 12.77
CA ASP A 119 7.36 0.53 11.56
C ASP A 119 8.39 -0.05 10.59
N HIS A 120 9.62 -0.21 11.03
CA HIS A 120 10.73 -0.75 10.21
C HIS A 120 10.98 0.01 8.91
N LEU A 121 10.56 1.29 8.83
CA LEU A 121 10.74 2.11 7.63
C LEU A 121 12.22 2.38 7.34
N SER A 122 13.06 2.40 8.39
CA SER A 122 14.52 2.50 8.24
C SER A 122 15.09 1.32 7.45
N ASN A 123 14.58 0.10 7.69
CA ASN A 123 15.01 -1.10 6.98
C ASN A 123 14.64 -1.02 5.50
N MET A 124 13.43 -0.55 5.16
CA MET A 124 13.04 -0.32 3.76
C MET A 124 14.02 0.61 3.04
N ILE A 125 14.47 1.68 3.72
CA ILE A 125 15.36 2.65 3.10
C ILE A 125 16.77 2.12 2.96
N THR A 126 17.30 1.39 3.95
CA THR A 126 18.67 0.87 3.93
C THR A 126 18.77 -0.45 3.19
N ASP A 127 18.02 -1.44 3.64
CA ASP A 127 18.11 -2.81 3.14
C ASP A 127 17.37 -2.96 1.82
N GLY A 128 16.23 -2.27 1.66
CA GLY A 128 15.49 -2.22 0.40
C GLY A 128 16.30 -1.57 -0.73
N MET A 129 17.07 -0.51 -0.43
CA MET A 129 18.01 0.07 -1.40
C MET A 129 19.07 -0.93 -1.84
N MET A 130 19.67 -1.65 -0.89
CA MET A 130 20.73 -2.62 -1.19
C MET A 130 20.17 -3.84 -1.94
N ALA A 131 19.09 -4.44 -1.44
CA ALA A 131 18.51 -5.66 -2.01
C ALA A 131 17.92 -5.44 -3.41
N HIS A 132 17.30 -4.27 -3.64
CA HIS A 132 16.61 -3.96 -4.89
C HIS A 132 17.35 -2.98 -5.79
N GLN A 133 18.58 -2.59 -5.44
CA GLN A 133 19.42 -1.67 -6.21
C GLN A 133 18.73 -0.33 -6.51
N VAL A 134 17.98 0.19 -5.53
CA VAL A 134 17.31 1.49 -5.61
C VAL A 134 18.21 2.54 -4.98
N ILE A 135 18.72 3.45 -5.79
CA ILE A 135 19.59 4.53 -5.33
C ILE A 135 18.73 5.75 -5.04
N ALA A 136 18.79 6.26 -3.81
CA ALA A 136 18.15 7.54 -3.48
C ALA A 136 18.91 8.69 -4.16
N ASP A 137 18.23 9.48 -4.96
CA ASP A 137 18.79 10.71 -5.53
C ASP A 137 18.53 11.86 -4.56
N ASP A 138 19.61 12.34 -3.90
CA ASP A 138 19.54 13.40 -2.89
C ASP A 138 19.26 14.81 -3.47
N LYS A 139 19.33 14.96 -4.78
CA LYS A 139 19.36 16.28 -5.42
C LYS A 139 18.00 16.76 -5.94
N ASN A 140 17.00 15.89 -5.99
CA ASN A 140 15.75 16.23 -6.64
C ASN A 140 14.52 15.76 -5.86
N HIS A 141 14.02 16.61 -4.96
CA HIS A 141 12.88 16.34 -4.07
C HIS A 141 11.55 15.93 -4.78
N LYS A 142 11.53 15.89 -6.11
CA LYS A 142 10.38 15.44 -6.88
C LYS A 142 10.45 13.97 -7.33
N ASN A 143 11.60 13.33 -7.15
CA ASN A 143 11.87 11.97 -7.63
C ASN A 143 11.95 10.97 -6.48
N TYR A 144 10.83 10.79 -5.79
CA TYR A 144 10.78 9.77 -4.74
C TYR A 144 11.10 8.39 -5.30
N ARG A 145 11.89 7.64 -4.55
CA ARG A 145 12.21 6.22 -4.81
C ARG A 145 11.69 5.30 -3.72
N HIS A 146 11.19 5.85 -2.64
CA HIS A 146 10.62 5.13 -1.51
C HIS A 146 9.18 5.62 -1.32
N PHE A 147 8.25 4.68 -1.36
CA PHE A 147 6.83 4.95 -1.20
C PHE A 147 6.29 4.16 -0.02
N VAL A 148 5.49 4.80 0.80
CA VAL A 148 4.76 4.17 1.89
C VAL A 148 3.28 4.38 1.66
N PHE A 149 2.53 3.29 1.63
CA PHE A 149 1.06 3.30 1.61
C PHE A 149 0.53 2.87 2.97
N THR A 150 -0.34 3.66 3.57
CA THR A 150 -0.85 3.33 4.90
C THR A 150 -2.30 3.71 5.10
N SER A 151 -3.01 2.90 5.91
CA SER A 151 -4.36 3.24 6.41
C SER A 151 -4.32 4.28 7.54
N ALA A 152 -3.15 4.64 8.05
CA ALA A 152 -2.94 5.72 9.02
C ALA A 152 -2.93 7.11 8.36
N THR A 153 -2.85 8.17 9.17
CA THR A 153 -2.78 9.55 8.69
C THR A 153 -1.56 9.80 7.80
N GLY A 154 -0.39 9.25 8.17
CA GLY A 154 0.85 9.44 7.43
C GLY A 154 2.07 9.02 8.24
N LEU A 155 3.20 9.67 7.95
CA LEU A 155 4.48 9.46 8.62
C LEU A 155 4.76 10.58 9.61
N HIS A 156 5.16 10.20 10.82
CA HIS A 156 5.76 11.11 11.79
C HIS A 156 7.28 11.01 11.69
N PHE A 157 7.92 12.15 11.48
CA PHE A 157 9.38 12.24 11.47
C PHE A 157 9.84 13.07 12.67
N TYR A 158 10.70 12.50 13.48
CA TYR A 158 11.44 13.26 14.48
C TYR A 158 12.39 14.24 13.79
N THR A 159 12.77 15.31 14.48
CA THR A 159 13.58 16.41 13.93
C THR A 159 14.94 15.96 13.37
N ASP A 160 15.48 14.87 13.89
CA ASP A 160 16.72 14.23 13.44
C ASP A 160 16.56 13.38 12.16
N GLN A 161 15.32 13.17 11.72
CA GLN A 161 14.99 12.34 10.56
C GLN A 161 14.51 13.15 9.33
N GLU A 162 14.76 14.43 9.29
CA GLU A 162 14.40 15.31 8.16
C GLU A 162 14.92 14.78 6.81
N MET A 163 16.07 14.12 6.81
CA MET A 163 16.64 13.51 5.62
C MET A 163 15.74 12.40 5.04
N PHE A 164 15.01 11.67 5.87
CA PHE A 164 14.04 10.67 5.42
C PHE A 164 12.80 11.30 4.82
N LYS A 165 12.33 12.41 5.39
CA LYS A 165 11.15 13.14 4.93
C LYS A 165 11.24 13.57 3.47
N SER A 166 12.43 13.95 3.01
CA SER A 166 12.66 14.35 1.63
C SER A 166 12.76 13.17 0.65
N ARG A 167 12.95 11.94 1.14
CA ARG A 167 13.17 10.73 0.32
C ARG A 167 11.96 9.83 0.21
N VAL A 168 11.01 9.92 1.15
CA VAL A 168 9.86 9.04 1.25
C VAL A 168 8.58 9.78 0.87
N ARG A 169 7.83 9.24 -0.08
CA ARG A 169 6.47 9.67 -0.38
C ARG A 169 5.50 8.79 0.41
N CYS A 170 4.68 9.40 1.24
CA CYS A 170 3.60 8.71 1.94
C CYS A 170 2.26 9.00 1.28
N VAL A 171 1.48 7.94 1.07
CA VAL A 171 0.06 7.98 0.67
C VAL A 171 -0.72 7.43 1.85
N GLY A 172 -1.41 8.31 2.57
CA GLY A 172 -2.10 7.99 3.81
C GLY A 172 -3.63 7.97 3.67
N TYR A 173 -4.29 7.81 4.81
CA TYR A 173 -5.74 7.71 4.91
C TYR A 173 -6.50 8.83 4.18
N GLN A 174 -6.05 10.09 4.31
CA GLN A 174 -6.72 11.22 3.68
C GLN A 174 -6.52 11.26 2.17
N ASP A 175 -5.35 10.81 1.69
CA ASP A 175 -5.11 10.69 0.24
C ASP A 175 -6.06 9.65 -0.37
N PHE A 176 -6.18 8.47 0.26
CA PHE A 176 -7.14 7.44 -0.18
C PHE A 176 -8.57 7.96 -0.17
N ARG A 177 -9.00 8.65 0.88
CA ARG A 177 -10.34 9.25 0.90
C ARG A 177 -10.55 10.24 -0.23
N SER A 178 -9.60 11.14 -0.43
CA SER A 178 -9.66 12.16 -1.49
C SER A 178 -9.77 11.55 -2.89
N LEU A 179 -9.14 10.39 -3.12
CA LEU A 179 -9.10 9.71 -4.42
C LEU A 179 -10.29 8.76 -4.63
N LEU A 180 -10.78 8.15 -3.56
CA LEU A 180 -11.65 6.98 -3.65
C LEU A 180 -13.06 7.17 -3.07
N ASP A 181 -13.28 8.15 -2.19
CA ASP A 181 -14.64 8.41 -1.69
C ASP A 181 -15.53 8.81 -2.87
N PHE A 182 -16.61 8.05 -3.06
CA PHE A 182 -17.56 8.17 -4.16
C PHE A 182 -16.98 7.90 -5.57
N ASN A 183 -15.80 7.29 -5.66
CA ASN A 183 -15.25 6.83 -6.93
C ASN A 183 -15.83 5.45 -7.31
N TYR A 184 -17.04 5.46 -7.85
CA TYR A 184 -17.76 4.23 -8.21
C TYR A 184 -17.03 3.40 -9.27
N VAL A 185 -16.28 4.04 -10.17
CA VAL A 185 -15.52 3.34 -11.20
C VAL A 185 -14.45 2.46 -10.56
N PHE A 186 -13.69 3.02 -9.62
CA PHE A 186 -12.67 2.26 -8.90
C PHE A 186 -13.28 1.08 -8.13
N TRP A 187 -14.29 1.35 -7.29
CA TRP A 187 -14.85 0.32 -6.41
C TRP A 187 -15.52 -0.82 -7.17
N ASN A 188 -16.23 -0.50 -8.27
CA ASN A 188 -16.85 -1.53 -9.10
C ASN A 188 -15.81 -2.39 -9.82
N ARG A 189 -14.74 -1.77 -10.36
CA ARG A 189 -13.66 -2.51 -11.02
C ARG A 189 -12.88 -3.37 -10.02
N ALA A 190 -12.59 -2.86 -8.83
CA ALA A 190 -11.95 -3.64 -7.77
C ALA A 190 -12.79 -4.87 -7.40
N TYR A 191 -14.11 -4.69 -7.21
CA TYR A 191 -15.04 -5.78 -6.94
C TYR A 191 -15.06 -6.82 -8.08
N GLU A 192 -15.15 -6.38 -9.34
CA GLU A 192 -15.13 -7.27 -10.50
C GLU A 192 -13.85 -8.10 -10.56
N ILE A 193 -12.69 -7.48 -10.36
CA ILE A 193 -11.39 -8.17 -10.40
C ILE A 193 -11.32 -9.24 -9.31
N VAL A 194 -11.66 -8.86 -8.07
CA VAL A 194 -11.58 -9.77 -6.92
C VAL A 194 -12.62 -10.90 -7.01
N SER A 195 -13.77 -10.65 -7.64
CA SER A 195 -14.80 -11.67 -7.83
C SER A 195 -14.44 -12.73 -8.88
N ASN A 196 -13.40 -12.50 -9.68
CA ASN A 196 -12.93 -13.40 -10.73
C ASN A 196 -11.61 -14.11 -10.36
N LEU A 197 -11.14 -13.98 -9.10
CA LEU A 197 -10.00 -14.73 -8.57
C LEU A 197 -10.41 -16.12 -8.13
#